data_830b4794e790bf42d8321b6b3cab6be8
#
_entry.id   830b4794e790bf42d8321b6b3cab6be8
#
_cell.length_a   1.000
_cell.length_b   1.000
_cell.length_c   1.000
_cell.angle_alpha   90.00
_cell.angle_beta   90.00
_cell.angle_gamma   90.00
#
_symmetry.space_group_name_H-M   'P 1'
#
loop_
_entity.id
_entity.type
_entity.pdbx_description
1 polymer ?
#
loop_
_entity_poly.entity_id
_entity_poly.type
_entity_poly.pdbx_seq_one_letter_code
_entity_poly.pdbx_strand_id
1 'polypeptide(L)'
;PTKSNRVDLGVRVELPAVIFSHLTDELYESKIVYRTEKFEDNVRTFCMNPYGIVVNENTNGIVTANGHSYEDPSKQTENTNFALLVAKHFSEPFKDSNGYGESIARLSNMLGGGVIVQRFGDLVRGRRSTVARIEEGMVRPTLAATPGDLSLVLPKRILDGIIEMIYALDKIAPGTANDDTLLYGVEVKFYNMEVDVDEHLESPHK
;
A
#
# COMPACT_ATOMS: atom_id res chain seq x y z
N PRO A 1 3.57 -26.76 9.73
CA PRO A 1 2.38 -26.57 8.90
C PRO A 1 1.82 -25.17 9.12
N THR A 2 1.66 -24.41 8.05
CA THR A 2 1.18 -23.02 8.11
C THR A 2 -0.33 -23.03 8.17
N LYS A 3 -0.93 -22.45 9.21
CA LYS A 3 -2.38 -22.25 9.27
C LYS A 3 -2.84 -20.98 8.53
N SER A 4 -1.94 -20.02 8.28
CA SER A 4 -2.28 -18.80 7.54
C SER A 4 -1.69 -18.83 6.15
N ASN A 5 -2.55 -18.88 5.14
CA ASN A 5 -2.17 -18.74 3.73
C ASN A 5 -2.69 -17.39 3.22
N ARG A 6 -2.28 -16.32 3.92
CA ARG A 6 -2.70 -14.94 3.67
C ARG A 6 -1.52 -14.06 3.31
N VAL A 7 -1.76 -13.14 2.39
CA VAL A 7 -0.90 -11.98 2.11
C VAL A 7 -1.79 -10.78 1.85
N ASP A 8 -1.38 -9.62 2.31
CA ASP A 8 -2.04 -8.36 1.97
C ASP A 8 -1.15 -7.60 0.98
N LEU A 9 -1.75 -7.23 -0.15
CA LEU A 9 -1.07 -6.59 -1.27
C LEU A 9 -1.73 -5.27 -1.61
N GLY A 10 -0.91 -4.28 -1.92
CA GLY A 10 -1.44 -3.00 -2.32
C GLY A 10 -0.40 -1.94 -2.62
N VAL A 11 -0.76 -0.73 -2.30
CA VAL A 11 0.02 0.48 -2.55
C VAL A 11 0.07 1.36 -1.31
N ARG A 12 1.09 2.21 -1.23
CA ARG A 12 1.08 3.36 -0.32
C ARG A 12 0.51 4.56 -1.07
N VAL A 13 -0.47 5.21 -0.47
CA VAL A 13 -1.08 6.44 -0.97
C VAL A 13 -0.40 7.62 -0.30
N GLU A 14 -0.13 8.68 -1.05
CA GLU A 14 0.34 9.96 -0.55
C GLU A 14 -0.50 11.08 -1.14
N LEU A 15 -0.98 11.97 -0.28
CA LEU A 15 -1.87 13.08 -0.63
C LEU A 15 -1.71 14.23 0.37
N PRO A 16 -2.23 15.44 0.08
CA PRO A 16 -2.17 16.57 1.01
C PRO A 16 -2.82 16.24 2.36
N ALA A 17 -2.14 16.54 3.46
CA ALA A 17 -2.60 16.21 4.82
C ALA A 17 -3.97 16.82 5.15
N VAL A 18 -4.29 17.98 4.59
CA VAL A 18 -5.58 18.66 4.78
C VAL A 18 -6.79 17.80 4.39
N ILE A 19 -6.63 16.86 3.46
CA ILE A 19 -7.70 15.97 3.00
C ILE A 19 -8.16 15.02 4.13
N PHE A 20 -7.22 14.56 4.95
CA PHE A 20 -7.49 13.61 6.04
C PHE A 20 -7.43 14.23 7.44
N SER A 21 -7.07 15.51 7.60
CA SER A 21 -6.85 16.15 8.91
C SER A 21 -8.07 16.02 9.83
N HIS A 22 -9.29 16.15 9.30
CA HIS A 22 -10.52 15.98 10.08
C HIS A 22 -10.70 14.57 10.69
N LEU A 23 -9.97 13.57 10.18
CA LEU A 23 -9.94 12.22 10.76
C LEU A 23 -8.68 12.00 11.59
N THR A 24 -7.52 12.45 11.09
CA THR A 24 -6.23 12.18 11.73
C THR A 24 -5.97 13.03 12.97
N ASP A 25 -6.60 14.18 13.08
CA ASP A 25 -6.50 15.05 14.27
C ASP A 25 -7.33 14.50 15.45
N GLU A 26 -8.36 13.69 15.15
CA GLU A 26 -9.26 13.11 16.17
C GLU A 26 -8.94 11.64 16.47
N LEU A 27 -8.37 10.90 15.51
CA LEU A 27 -8.14 9.46 15.61
C LEU A 27 -6.65 9.14 15.44
N TYR A 28 -6.09 8.44 16.42
CA TYR A 28 -4.68 8.03 16.36
C TYR A 28 -4.34 7.20 15.11
N GLU A 29 -5.20 6.25 14.75
CA GLU A 29 -5.04 5.44 13.54
C GLU A 29 -6.41 5.06 12.98
N SER A 30 -6.78 5.68 11.86
CA SER A 30 -8.06 5.40 11.20
C SER A 30 -7.96 4.11 10.39
N LYS A 31 -8.58 3.04 10.89
CA LYS A 31 -8.73 1.76 10.16
C LYS A 31 -10.07 1.71 9.45
N ILE A 32 -10.05 2.03 8.18
CA ILE A 32 -11.23 2.01 7.32
C ILE A 32 -11.18 0.73 6.49
N VAL A 33 -12.27 -0.03 6.49
CA VAL A 33 -12.41 -1.26 5.70
C VAL A 33 -13.55 -1.07 4.72
N TYR A 34 -13.27 -1.39 3.46
CA TYR A 34 -14.25 -1.38 2.38
C TYR A 34 -14.32 -2.76 1.73
N ARG A 35 -15.53 -3.27 1.55
CA ARG A 35 -15.78 -4.50 0.78
C ARG A 35 -16.11 -4.11 -0.64
N THR A 36 -15.27 -4.53 -1.58
CA THR A 36 -15.43 -4.19 -2.99
C THR A 36 -16.71 -4.78 -3.58
N GLU A 37 -17.39 -4.01 -4.43
CA GLU A 37 -18.65 -4.45 -5.07
C GLU A 37 -18.37 -5.55 -6.09
N LYS A 38 -17.28 -5.43 -6.85
CA LYS A 38 -16.98 -6.34 -7.97
C LYS A 38 -16.48 -7.71 -7.53
N PHE A 39 -15.60 -7.76 -6.54
CA PHE A 39 -14.91 -8.99 -6.14
C PHE A 39 -15.20 -9.42 -4.71
N GLU A 40 -15.95 -8.61 -3.97
CA GLU A 40 -16.24 -8.81 -2.54
C GLU A 40 -14.98 -8.98 -1.67
N ASP A 41 -13.86 -8.44 -2.13
CA ASP A 41 -12.61 -8.44 -1.39
C ASP A 41 -12.61 -7.31 -0.35
N ASN A 42 -12.00 -7.57 0.79
CA ASN A 42 -11.77 -6.53 1.78
C ASN A 42 -10.52 -5.74 1.43
N VAL A 43 -10.68 -4.44 1.27
CA VAL A 43 -9.60 -3.46 1.16
C VAL A 43 -9.61 -2.59 2.42
N ARG A 44 -8.45 -2.35 2.98
CA ARG A 44 -8.33 -1.57 4.21
C ARG A 44 -7.24 -0.52 4.15
N THR A 45 -7.43 0.57 4.89
CA THR A 45 -6.31 1.45 5.23
C THR A 45 -5.42 0.77 6.26
N PHE A 46 -4.14 1.09 6.21
CA PHE A 46 -3.17 0.58 7.17
C PHE A 46 -2.03 1.57 7.38
N CYS A 47 -1.53 1.65 8.61
CA CYS A 47 -0.38 2.47 8.97
C CYS A 47 -0.49 3.90 8.41
N MET A 48 -1.46 4.65 8.90
CA MET A 48 -1.67 6.04 8.51
C MET A 48 -0.64 6.95 9.20
N ASN A 49 0.04 7.76 8.43
CA ASN A 49 1.11 8.63 8.86
C ASN A 49 0.76 10.09 8.51
N PRO A 50 0.05 10.80 9.39
CA PRO A 50 -0.21 12.22 9.21
C PRO A 50 1.08 13.00 9.17
N TYR A 51 1.16 13.97 8.24
CA TYR A 51 2.34 14.84 8.06
C TYR A 51 3.66 14.06 7.89
N GLY A 52 3.56 12.82 7.40
CA GLY A 52 4.68 11.89 7.31
C GLY A 52 5.32 11.83 5.93
N ILE A 53 6.20 10.86 5.75
CA ILE A 53 6.91 10.58 4.51
C ILE A 53 6.68 9.14 4.06
N VAL A 54 6.73 8.90 2.76
CA VAL A 54 6.85 7.56 2.18
C VAL A 54 8.31 7.15 2.21
N VAL A 55 8.59 5.89 2.56
CA VAL A 55 9.94 5.35 2.67
C VAL A 55 10.05 4.01 1.96
N ASN A 56 11.27 3.63 1.60
CA ASN A 56 11.60 2.29 1.14
C ASN A 56 11.86 1.37 2.34
N GLU A 57 11.30 0.16 2.28
CA GLU A 57 11.63 -0.95 3.16
C GLU A 57 12.36 -2.01 2.33
N ASN A 58 13.55 -2.41 2.77
CA ASN A 58 14.33 -3.44 2.08
C ASN A 58 14.42 -4.69 2.95
N THR A 59 13.82 -5.77 2.49
CA THR A 59 13.87 -7.08 3.14
C THR A 59 14.48 -8.09 2.18
N ASN A 60 15.67 -8.58 2.50
CA ASN A 60 16.39 -9.57 1.68
C ASN A 60 16.57 -9.15 0.20
N GLY A 61 16.82 -7.87 -0.04
CA GLY A 61 17.01 -7.34 -1.39
C GLY A 61 15.72 -7.06 -2.17
N ILE A 62 14.55 -7.21 -1.52
CA ILE A 62 13.27 -6.84 -2.07
C ILE A 62 12.87 -5.49 -1.45
N VAL A 63 12.66 -4.50 -2.32
CA VAL A 63 12.28 -3.14 -1.91
C VAL A 63 10.77 -2.97 -2.05
N THR A 64 10.10 -2.58 -0.96
CA THR A 64 8.67 -2.28 -0.91
C THR A 64 8.44 -0.88 -0.35
N ALA A 65 7.25 -0.32 -0.59
CA ALA A 65 6.85 0.94 0.00
C ALA A 65 6.42 0.74 1.46
N ASN A 66 6.73 1.73 2.29
CA ASN A 66 6.23 1.86 3.66
C ASN A 66 6.05 3.34 3.99
N GLY A 67 5.58 3.68 5.19
CA GLY A 67 5.42 5.04 5.65
C GLY A 67 6.08 5.28 6.99
N HIS A 68 6.40 6.54 7.23
CA HIS A 68 6.97 6.98 8.50
C HIS A 68 6.40 8.36 8.87
N SER A 69 6.11 8.57 10.15
CA SER A 69 5.75 9.88 10.70
C SER A 69 6.82 10.34 11.69
N TYR A 70 6.95 11.65 11.85
CA TYR A 70 7.89 12.25 12.78
C TYR A 70 7.15 12.88 13.95
N GLU A 71 7.61 12.61 15.15
CA GLU A 71 7.16 13.31 16.36
C GLU A 71 7.62 14.79 16.35
N ASP A 72 8.81 15.04 15.81
CA ASP A 72 9.39 16.37 15.66
C ASP A 72 8.64 17.18 14.58
N PRO A 73 7.90 18.26 14.95
CA PRO A 73 7.14 19.06 13.98
C PRO A 73 7.99 19.68 12.87
N SER A 74 9.28 19.93 13.13
CA SER A 74 10.20 20.52 12.14
C SER A 74 10.51 19.57 10.96
N LYS A 75 10.21 18.28 11.11
CA LYS A 75 10.41 17.23 10.09
C LYS A 75 9.12 16.81 9.42
N GLN A 76 7.98 17.34 9.88
CA GLN A 76 6.69 17.06 9.30
C GLN A 76 6.58 17.65 7.90
N THR A 77 5.83 16.98 7.05
CA THR A 77 5.56 17.39 5.68
C THR A 77 4.13 17.92 5.54
N GLU A 78 3.78 18.42 4.37
CA GLU A 78 2.41 18.82 4.05
C GLU A 78 1.53 17.64 3.62
N ASN A 79 2.07 16.39 3.62
CA ASN A 79 1.38 15.21 3.14
C ASN A 79 1.02 14.26 4.29
N THR A 80 -0.07 13.54 4.08
CA THR A 80 -0.42 12.32 4.81
C THR A 80 -0.22 11.12 3.89
N ASN A 81 0.29 10.02 4.42
CA ASN A 81 0.38 8.78 3.66
C ASN A 81 -0.20 7.60 4.45
N PHE A 82 -0.72 6.63 3.73
CA PHE A 82 -1.27 5.38 4.27
C PHE A 82 -1.24 4.27 3.23
N ALA A 83 -1.20 3.02 3.69
CA ALA A 83 -1.35 1.89 2.78
C ALA A 83 -2.83 1.62 2.47
N LEU A 84 -3.11 1.20 1.24
CA LEU A 84 -4.33 0.50 0.85
C LEU A 84 -3.97 -0.94 0.52
N LEU A 85 -4.47 -1.87 1.32
CA LEU A 85 -4.12 -3.28 1.26
C LEU A 85 -5.36 -4.13 1.00
N VAL A 86 -5.26 -4.97 -0.03
CA VAL A 86 -6.26 -5.98 -0.37
C VAL A 86 -5.84 -7.30 0.28
N ALA A 87 -6.66 -7.83 1.18
CA ALA A 87 -6.41 -9.10 1.84
C ALA A 87 -6.69 -10.27 0.89
N LYS A 88 -5.70 -11.11 0.67
CA LYS A 88 -5.83 -12.33 -0.15
C LYS A 88 -5.56 -13.57 0.69
N HIS A 89 -6.51 -14.49 0.65
CA HIS A 89 -6.39 -15.81 1.23
C HIS A 89 -6.37 -16.83 0.09
N PHE A 90 -5.44 -17.75 0.17
CA PHE A 90 -5.32 -18.82 -0.80
C PHE A 90 -5.81 -20.15 -0.20
N SER A 91 -6.48 -20.94 -1.02
CA SER A 91 -6.91 -22.30 -0.69
C SER A 91 -6.01 -23.33 -1.39
N GLU A 92 -6.08 -24.57 -0.96
CA GLU A 92 -5.43 -25.68 -1.67
C GLU A 92 -5.69 -25.61 -3.19
N PRO A 93 -4.69 -25.90 -4.06
CA PRO A 93 -3.35 -26.40 -3.70
C PRO A 93 -2.31 -25.33 -3.39
N PHE A 94 -2.66 -24.04 -3.38
CA PHE A 94 -1.72 -22.93 -3.19
C PHE A 94 -1.42 -22.72 -1.71
N LYS A 95 -0.15 -22.88 -1.32
CA LYS A 95 0.30 -22.81 0.07
C LYS A 95 1.36 -21.75 0.34
N ASP A 96 1.85 -21.07 -0.71
CA ASP A 96 2.93 -20.09 -0.60
C ASP A 96 2.44 -18.67 -0.88
N SER A 97 1.67 -18.13 0.05
CA SER A 97 1.20 -16.74 -0.01
C SER A 97 2.35 -15.74 0.07
N ASN A 98 3.40 -16.06 0.82
CA ASN A 98 4.58 -15.20 0.94
C ASN A 98 5.35 -15.13 -0.37
N GLY A 99 5.63 -16.28 -1.01
CA GLY A 99 6.26 -16.33 -2.33
C GLY A 99 5.45 -15.60 -3.41
N TYR A 100 4.11 -15.66 -3.33
CA TYR A 100 3.25 -14.87 -4.21
C TYR A 100 3.46 -13.36 -4.00
N GLY A 101 3.44 -12.89 -2.75
CA GLY A 101 3.70 -11.48 -2.42
C GLY A 101 5.10 -11.03 -2.84
N GLU A 102 6.11 -11.85 -2.57
CA GLU A 102 7.49 -11.58 -2.99
C GLU A 102 7.63 -11.49 -4.51
N SER A 103 6.94 -12.35 -5.27
CA SER A 103 7.03 -12.34 -6.74
C SER A 103 6.51 -11.03 -7.32
N ILE A 104 5.43 -10.48 -6.74
CA ILE A 104 4.87 -9.18 -7.15
C ILE A 104 5.83 -8.04 -6.78
N ALA A 105 6.42 -8.07 -5.59
CA ALA A 105 7.40 -7.07 -5.18
C ALA A 105 8.67 -7.11 -6.05
N ARG A 106 9.15 -8.31 -6.39
CA ARG A 106 10.28 -8.48 -7.33
C ARG A 106 9.96 -7.96 -8.73
N LEU A 107 8.72 -8.16 -9.22
CA LEU A 107 8.27 -7.62 -10.49
C LEU A 107 8.30 -6.09 -10.47
N SER A 108 7.83 -5.45 -9.41
CA SER A 108 7.94 -3.99 -9.21
C SER A 108 9.40 -3.53 -9.26
N ASN A 109 10.27 -4.21 -8.52
CA ASN A 109 11.69 -3.87 -8.47
C ASN A 109 12.38 -4.06 -9.83
N MET A 110 12.00 -5.08 -10.59
CA MET A 110 12.53 -5.32 -11.94
C MET A 110 12.17 -4.18 -12.91
N LEU A 111 10.92 -3.66 -12.81
CA LEU A 111 10.43 -2.61 -13.69
C LEU A 111 10.87 -1.20 -13.27
N GLY A 112 10.98 -0.96 -11.96
CA GLY A 112 11.26 0.38 -11.40
C GLY A 112 12.64 0.54 -10.76
N GLY A 113 13.42 -0.53 -10.64
CA GLY A 113 14.65 -0.51 -9.84
C GLY A 113 14.39 -0.43 -8.33
N GLY A 114 13.15 -0.53 -7.92
CA GLY A 114 12.65 -0.38 -6.55
C GLY A 114 11.15 -0.11 -6.55
N VAL A 115 10.72 0.88 -5.79
CA VAL A 115 9.32 1.31 -5.74
C VAL A 115 8.97 2.12 -7.00
N ILE A 116 7.80 1.85 -7.57
CA ILE A 116 7.19 2.60 -8.66
C ILE A 116 6.22 3.62 -8.07
N VAL A 117 6.19 4.85 -8.62
CA VAL A 117 5.18 5.85 -8.29
C VAL A 117 4.31 6.15 -9.50
N GLN A 118 3.00 6.26 -9.28
CA GLN A 118 2.03 6.61 -10.31
C GLN A 118 0.98 7.57 -9.75
N ARG A 119 0.59 8.58 -10.51
CA ARG A 119 -0.56 9.43 -10.19
C ARG A 119 -1.86 8.64 -10.38
N PHE A 120 -2.81 8.83 -9.46
CA PHE A 120 -4.11 8.17 -9.53
C PHE A 120 -4.84 8.44 -10.85
N GLY A 121 -4.84 9.70 -11.31
CA GLY A 121 -5.45 10.04 -12.58
C GLY A 121 -4.81 9.36 -13.79
N ASP A 122 -3.51 9.12 -13.78
CA ASP A 122 -2.83 8.36 -14.83
C ASP A 122 -3.21 6.88 -14.79
N LEU A 123 -3.27 6.29 -13.58
CA LEU A 123 -3.71 4.90 -13.39
C LEU A 123 -5.12 4.68 -13.95
N VAL A 124 -6.08 5.52 -13.58
CA VAL A 124 -7.47 5.40 -14.03
C VAL A 124 -7.59 5.53 -15.56
N ARG A 125 -6.73 6.35 -16.18
CA ARG A 125 -6.68 6.51 -17.65
C ARG A 125 -5.87 5.43 -18.36
N GLY A 126 -5.36 4.44 -17.63
CA GLY A 126 -4.59 3.31 -18.18
C GLY A 126 -3.26 3.72 -18.81
N ARG A 127 -2.58 4.68 -18.23
CA ARG A 127 -1.28 5.17 -18.72
C ARG A 127 -0.26 5.32 -17.61
N ARG A 128 1.02 5.14 -17.93
CA ARG A 128 2.10 5.37 -16.98
C ARG A 128 2.21 6.85 -16.60
N SER A 129 2.66 7.13 -15.38
CA SER A 129 3.14 8.46 -15.01
C SER A 129 4.55 8.71 -15.57
N THR A 130 4.87 9.99 -15.77
CA THR A 130 6.19 10.46 -16.17
C THR A 130 6.70 11.46 -15.12
N VAL A 131 8.02 11.72 -15.12
CA VAL A 131 8.63 12.72 -14.23
C VAL A 131 7.89 14.06 -14.36
N ALA A 132 7.71 14.55 -15.58
CA ALA A 132 7.04 15.84 -15.82
C ALA A 132 5.62 15.89 -15.23
N ARG A 133 4.80 14.82 -15.39
CA ARG A 133 3.45 14.80 -14.83
C ARG A 133 3.43 14.78 -13.31
N ILE A 134 4.41 14.15 -12.67
CA ILE A 134 4.53 14.15 -11.20
C ILE A 134 4.97 15.53 -10.72
N GLU A 135 5.95 16.14 -11.40
CA GLU A 135 6.44 17.49 -11.06
C GLU A 135 5.40 18.59 -11.27
N GLU A 136 4.53 18.44 -12.26
CA GLU A 136 3.40 19.35 -12.51
C GLU A 136 2.24 19.17 -11.52
N GLY A 137 2.18 18.03 -10.80
CA GLY A 137 1.12 17.72 -9.86
C GLY A 137 1.16 18.59 -8.59
N MET A 138 0.03 18.67 -7.88
CA MET A 138 -0.08 19.40 -6.61
C MET A 138 0.62 18.68 -5.46
N VAL A 139 0.69 17.35 -5.49
CA VAL A 139 1.32 16.54 -4.45
C VAL A 139 2.82 16.45 -4.71
N ARG A 140 3.62 16.92 -3.76
CA ARG A 140 5.09 16.78 -3.82
C ARG A 140 5.49 15.43 -3.24
N PRO A 141 6.07 14.52 -4.04
CA PRO A 141 6.47 13.20 -3.55
C PRO A 141 7.54 13.32 -2.46
N THR A 142 7.34 12.62 -1.35
CA THR A 142 8.32 12.55 -0.25
C THR A 142 9.34 11.43 -0.45
N LEU A 143 9.06 10.47 -1.32
CA LEU A 143 10.01 9.43 -1.76
C LEU A 143 10.39 9.62 -3.23
N ALA A 144 11.68 9.66 -3.50
CA ALA A 144 12.20 9.55 -4.86
C ALA A 144 12.00 8.12 -5.38
N ALA A 145 10.92 7.91 -6.12
CA ALA A 145 10.56 6.63 -6.72
C ALA A 145 10.50 6.76 -8.25
N THR A 146 10.56 5.63 -8.96
CA THR A 146 10.51 5.61 -10.43
C THR A 146 9.08 5.82 -10.92
N PRO A 147 8.79 6.87 -11.71
CA PRO A 147 7.49 7.04 -12.34
C PRO A 147 7.18 5.89 -13.31
N GLY A 148 6.04 5.24 -13.14
CA GLY A 148 5.72 4.03 -13.90
C GLY A 148 4.23 3.74 -14.02
N ASP A 149 3.93 2.47 -14.24
CA ASP A 149 2.59 1.93 -14.40
C ASP A 149 2.38 0.72 -13.49
N LEU A 150 1.58 0.89 -12.45
CA LEU A 150 1.24 -0.14 -11.47
C LEU A 150 0.37 -1.25 -12.06
N SER A 151 -0.28 -1.02 -13.20
CA SER A 151 -1.06 -2.05 -13.89
C SER A 151 -0.20 -3.15 -14.49
N LEU A 152 1.10 -2.89 -14.69
CA LEU A 152 2.09 -3.90 -15.12
C LEU A 152 2.58 -4.78 -13.98
N VAL A 153 2.28 -4.42 -12.73
CA VAL A 153 2.78 -5.09 -11.52
C VAL A 153 1.66 -5.77 -10.75
N LEU A 154 0.63 -5.00 -10.40
CA LEU A 154 -0.47 -5.49 -9.57
C LEU A 154 -1.47 -6.27 -10.40
N PRO A 155 -1.88 -7.48 -9.96
CA PRO A 155 -2.99 -8.19 -10.57
C PRO A 155 -4.24 -7.33 -10.65
N LYS A 156 -4.96 -7.44 -11.77
CA LYS A 156 -6.17 -6.64 -12.02
C LYS A 156 -7.15 -6.61 -10.84
N ARG A 157 -7.37 -7.75 -10.19
CA ARG A 157 -8.29 -7.85 -9.05
C ARG A 157 -7.85 -6.99 -7.86
N ILE A 158 -6.55 -6.94 -7.59
CA ILE A 158 -5.97 -6.09 -6.54
C ILE A 158 -6.12 -4.61 -6.92
N LEU A 159 -5.77 -4.29 -8.16
CA LEU A 159 -5.79 -2.92 -8.66
C LEU A 159 -7.20 -2.34 -8.70
N ASP A 160 -8.18 -3.09 -9.22
CA ASP A 160 -9.59 -2.69 -9.24
C ASP A 160 -10.09 -2.43 -7.81
N GLY A 161 -9.75 -3.29 -6.84
CA GLY A 161 -10.14 -3.12 -5.44
C GLY A 161 -9.55 -1.85 -4.81
N ILE A 162 -8.30 -1.51 -5.14
CA ILE A 162 -7.66 -0.26 -4.69
C ILE A 162 -8.37 0.95 -5.28
N ILE A 163 -8.69 0.92 -6.57
CA ILE A 163 -9.42 2.02 -7.25
C ILE A 163 -10.80 2.21 -6.63
N GLU A 164 -11.56 1.12 -6.41
CA GLU A 164 -12.87 1.21 -5.73
C GLU A 164 -12.74 1.82 -4.32
N MET A 165 -11.73 1.40 -3.55
CA MET A 165 -11.49 1.93 -2.21
C MET A 165 -11.13 3.43 -2.23
N ILE A 166 -10.34 3.90 -3.20
CA ILE A 166 -10.00 5.32 -3.33
C ILE A 166 -11.27 6.16 -3.58
N TYR A 167 -12.15 5.71 -4.46
CA TYR A 167 -13.45 6.39 -4.67
C TYR A 167 -14.38 6.31 -3.46
N ALA A 168 -14.33 5.21 -2.69
CA ALA A 168 -15.09 5.11 -1.45
C ALA A 168 -14.56 6.08 -0.38
N LEU A 169 -13.24 6.20 -0.25
CA LEU A 169 -12.60 7.16 0.65
C LEU A 169 -12.90 8.60 0.26
N ASP A 170 -12.98 8.90 -1.03
CA ASP A 170 -13.30 10.24 -1.51
C ASP A 170 -14.66 10.77 -1.02
N LYS A 171 -15.59 9.87 -0.69
CA LYS A 171 -16.90 10.23 -0.11
C LYS A 171 -16.81 10.74 1.32
N ILE A 172 -15.82 10.30 2.09
CA ILE A 172 -15.62 10.68 3.49
C ILE A 172 -14.45 11.64 3.68
N ALA A 173 -13.52 11.67 2.75
CA ALA A 173 -12.37 12.56 2.69
C ALA A 173 -12.22 13.09 1.26
N PRO A 174 -13.04 14.10 0.87
CA PRO A 174 -13.07 14.65 -0.49
C PRO A 174 -11.70 15.17 -0.93
N GLY A 175 -11.27 14.74 -2.10
CA GLY A 175 -9.95 15.00 -2.65
C GLY A 175 -9.03 13.77 -2.64
N THR A 176 -9.43 12.67 -2.01
CA THR A 176 -8.68 11.40 -2.03
C THR A 176 -8.53 10.86 -3.47
N ALA A 177 -9.59 10.96 -4.29
CA ALA A 177 -9.59 10.52 -5.69
C ALA A 177 -9.10 11.61 -6.66
N ASN A 178 -8.31 12.58 -6.18
CA ASN A 178 -7.71 13.59 -7.05
C ASN A 178 -6.71 12.96 -8.02
N ASP A 179 -6.62 13.49 -9.23
CA ASP A 179 -5.69 13.05 -10.27
C ASP A 179 -4.22 13.03 -9.78
N ASP A 180 -3.86 13.95 -8.89
CA ASP A 180 -2.50 14.13 -8.39
C ASP A 180 -2.18 13.29 -7.16
N THR A 181 -3.15 12.58 -6.58
CA THR A 181 -2.90 11.60 -5.51
C THR A 181 -1.85 10.59 -5.98
N LEU A 182 -0.78 10.40 -5.20
CA LEU A 182 0.33 9.53 -5.55
C LEU A 182 0.12 8.13 -4.96
N LEU A 183 0.42 7.13 -5.79
CA LEU A 183 0.37 5.71 -5.44
C LEU A 183 1.76 5.11 -5.61
N TYR A 184 2.31 4.56 -4.53
CA TYR A 184 3.61 3.90 -4.55
C TYR A 184 3.42 2.40 -4.46
N GLY A 185 3.98 1.67 -5.37
CA GLY A 185 3.86 0.22 -5.41
C GLY A 185 5.20 -0.50 -5.47
N VAL A 186 5.25 -1.61 -4.81
CA VAL A 186 4.13 -2.20 -4.07
C VAL A 186 4.35 -2.11 -2.56
N GLU A 187 3.28 -2.13 -1.80
CA GLU A 187 3.34 -2.45 -0.37
C GLU A 187 2.81 -3.85 -0.15
N VAL A 188 3.55 -4.66 0.61
CA VAL A 188 3.20 -6.04 0.92
C VAL A 188 3.25 -6.25 2.42
N LYS A 189 2.23 -6.90 2.99
CA LYS A 189 2.27 -7.38 4.37
C LYS A 189 2.20 -8.88 4.37
N PHE A 190 3.29 -9.47 4.86
CA PHE A 190 3.43 -10.90 5.07
C PHE A 190 2.88 -11.28 6.44
N TYR A 191 2.32 -12.49 6.54
CA TYR A 191 1.85 -13.03 7.79
C TYR A 191 2.72 -14.20 8.19
N ASN A 192 3.14 -14.18 9.45
CA ASN A 192 3.92 -15.26 10.01
C ASN A 192 3.10 -16.54 10.10
N MET A 193 3.82 -17.66 10.03
CA MET A 193 3.29 -18.97 10.32
C MET A 193 2.97 -19.06 11.80
N GLU A 194 1.91 -19.76 12.16
CA GLU A 194 1.66 -20.16 13.53
C GLU A 194 2.73 -21.19 13.93
N VAL A 195 3.47 -20.89 14.99
CA VAL A 195 4.47 -21.81 15.52
C VAL A 195 3.73 -22.88 16.31
N ASP A 196 4.01 -24.15 16.02
CA ASP A 196 3.48 -25.27 16.77
C ASP A 196 4.27 -25.37 18.08
N VAL A 197 3.58 -25.13 19.19
CA VAL A 197 4.18 -25.12 20.52
C VAL A 197 3.25 -25.86 21.48
N ASP A 198 3.85 -26.44 22.56
CA ASP A 198 3.12 -27.03 23.67
C ASP A 198 2.60 -25.97 24.67
N GLU A 199 2.06 -26.44 25.79
CA GLU A 199 1.54 -25.59 26.87
C GLU A 199 2.62 -24.74 27.56
N HIS A 200 3.88 -25.06 27.38
CA HIS A 200 5.05 -24.33 27.90
C HIS A 200 5.67 -23.40 26.85
N LEU A 201 5.04 -23.25 25.67
CA LEU A 201 5.54 -22.50 24.51
C LEU A 201 6.84 -23.09 23.93
N GLU A 202 7.12 -24.37 24.15
CA GLU A 202 8.26 -25.06 23.57
C GLU A 202 7.88 -25.70 22.22
N SER A 203 8.74 -25.48 21.18
CA SER A 203 8.55 -26.11 19.89
C SER A 203 8.97 -27.59 19.91
N PRO A 204 8.16 -28.50 19.29
CA PRO A 204 8.56 -29.91 19.15
C PRO A 204 9.76 -30.08 18.21
N HIS A 205 10.15 -29.06 17.49
CA HIS A 205 11.31 -29.07 16.62
C HIS A 205 12.45 -28.28 17.26
N LYS A 206 13.44 -29.04 17.80
CA LYS A 206 14.69 -28.48 18.29
C LYS A 206 15.68 -28.24 17.17
#